data_0ea4120723038f6ef000e0e73cdc9145
#
_entry.id   0ea4120723038f6ef000e0e73cdc9145
#
_cell.length_a   1.000
_cell.length_b   1.000
_cell.length_c   1.000
_cell.angle_alpha   90.00
_cell.angle_beta   90.00
_cell.angle_gamma   90.00
#
_symmetry.space_group_name_H-M   'P 1'
#
loop_
_entity.id
_entity.type
_entity.pdbx_description
1 polymer ?
#
loop_
_entity_poly.entity_id
_entity_poly.type
_entity_poly.pdbx_seq_one_letter_code
_entity_poly.pdbx_strand_id
1 'polypeptide(L)'
;VKNMKIRDEILLQYNKVLSTIQKWFLMSLEKGSGSYQKISYEIIYEIRFLFKEIYNKTIRVQIKMIQEGQGENVCVQTLCSTQEKLMLEQLSLQKIKENSVFLQLLQTGERYFSFSIKNRKRANMYMSFNPNWRREYFSFLVLPIKKANESGVIDIVGFLCLDSLDTDTFKEEVNRLIVPLLDTIT
;
A
#
# COMPACT_ATOMS: atom_id res chain seq x y z
N VAL A 1 -1.35 -10.16 -31.63
CA VAL A 1 -2.60 -9.39 -31.48
C VAL A 1 -3.05 -9.39 -30.01
N LYS A 2 -3.13 -10.56 -29.31
CA LYS A 2 -3.60 -10.64 -27.90
C LYS A 2 -2.66 -9.94 -26.93
N ASN A 3 -1.34 -10.07 -27.12
CA ASN A 3 -0.33 -9.43 -26.27
C ASN A 3 -0.26 -7.89 -26.46
N MET A 4 -0.58 -7.39 -27.65
CA MET A 4 -0.66 -5.94 -27.89
C MET A 4 -1.85 -5.31 -27.15
N LYS A 5 -3.03 -5.93 -27.20
CA LYS A 5 -4.21 -5.43 -26.46
C LYS A 5 -3.96 -5.33 -24.96
N ILE A 6 -3.36 -6.36 -24.36
CA ILE A 6 -3.01 -6.38 -22.92
C ILE A 6 -2.03 -5.24 -22.61
N ARG A 7 -1.04 -5.00 -23.48
CA ARG A 7 -0.06 -3.93 -23.30
C ARG A 7 -0.71 -2.54 -23.36
N ASP A 8 -1.65 -2.33 -24.28
CA ASP A 8 -2.35 -1.06 -24.44
C ASP A 8 -3.31 -0.81 -23.26
N GLU A 9 -3.97 -1.84 -22.77
CA GLU A 9 -4.81 -1.76 -21.55
C GLU A 9 -3.97 -1.43 -20.30
N ILE A 10 -2.81 -2.06 -20.14
CA ILE A 10 -1.86 -1.75 -19.05
C ILE A 10 -1.42 -0.28 -19.14
N LEU A 11 -1.06 0.18 -20.33
CA LEU A 11 -0.60 1.54 -20.55
C LEU A 11 -1.70 2.56 -20.27
N LEU A 12 -2.95 2.25 -20.65
CA LEU A 12 -4.10 3.09 -20.38
C LEU A 12 -4.35 3.22 -18.85
N GLN A 13 -4.31 2.11 -18.13
CA GLN A 13 -4.48 2.11 -16.66
C GLN A 13 -3.32 2.81 -15.95
N TYR A 14 -2.10 2.61 -16.43
CA TYR A 14 -0.92 3.33 -15.97
C TYR A 14 -1.12 4.85 -16.09
N ASN A 15 -1.57 5.33 -17.25
CA ASN A 15 -1.83 6.75 -17.49
C ASN A 15 -2.95 7.31 -16.61
N LYS A 16 -3.99 6.51 -16.29
CA LYS A 16 -5.04 6.92 -15.35
C LYS A 16 -4.48 7.11 -13.93
N VAL A 17 -3.71 6.15 -13.45
CA VAL A 17 -3.08 6.24 -12.12
C VAL A 17 -2.15 7.44 -12.06
N LEU A 18 -1.29 7.66 -13.07
CA LEU A 18 -0.43 8.84 -13.14
C LEU A 18 -1.23 10.14 -13.18
N SER A 19 -2.30 10.21 -13.96
CA SER A 19 -3.18 11.39 -14.03
C SER A 19 -3.81 11.68 -12.66
N THR A 20 -4.24 10.65 -11.93
CA THR A 20 -4.80 10.81 -10.58
C THR A 20 -3.74 11.33 -9.60
N ILE A 21 -2.50 10.84 -9.70
CA ILE A 21 -1.36 11.29 -8.89
C ILE A 21 -1.01 12.75 -9.20
N GLN A 22 -0.93 13.10 -10.49
CA GLN A 22 -0.66 14.48 -10.91
C GLN A 22 -1.74 15.44 -10.39
N LYS A 23 -3.01 15.04 -10.49
CA LYS A 23 -4.12 15.77 -9.93
C LYS A 23 -4.00 15.92 -8.42
N TRP A 24 -3.57 14.87 -7.73
CA TRP A 24 -3.29 14.91 -6.30
C TRP A 24 -2.18 15.91 -5.95
N PHE A 25 -1.08 15.88 -6.69
CA PHE A 25 0.03 16.81 -6.50
C PHE A 25 -0.43 18.28 -6.67
N LEU A 26 -1.15 18.58 -7.74
CA LEU A 26 -1.69 19.93 -8.01
C LEU A 26 -2.66 20.38 -6.91
N MET A 27 -3.56 19.49 -6.47
CA MET A 27 -4.52 19.82 -5.41
C MET A 27 -3.86 19.96 -4.03
N SER A 28 -2.73 19.28 -3.78
CA SER A 28 -1.96 19.43 -2.54
C SER A 28 -1.32 20.81 -2.44
N LEU A 29 -1.03 21.42 -3.57
CA LEU A 29 -0.48 22.80 -3.63
C LEU A 29 -1.58 23.86 -3.41
N GLU A 30 -2.84 23.54 -3.69
CA GLU A 30 -3.93 24.55 -3.72
C GLU A 30 -4.85 24.52 -2.49
N LYS A 31 -4.96 23.42 -1.73
CA LYS A 31 -6.04 23.27 -0.72
C LYS A 31 -5.63 22.48 0.52
N GLY A 32 -6.19 22.92 1.65
CA GLY A 32 -6.00 22.30 2.96
C GLY A 32 -6.51 20.85 3.12
N SER A 33 -6.31 20.27 4.27
CA SER A 33 -6.37 18.84 4.64
C SER A 33 -7.55 17.97 4.16
N GLY A 34 -8.73 18.54 3.93
CA GLY A 34 -9.92 17.78 3.48
C GLY A 34 -9.81 17.18 2.07
N SER A 35 -8.91 17.72 1.22
CA SER A 35 -8.71 17.21 -0.14
C SER A 35 -7.92 15.92 -0.19
N TYR A 36 -7.02 15.70 0.76
CA TYR A 36 -6.14 14.52 0.78
C TYR A 36 -6.89 13.21 0.94
N GLN A 37 -7.91 13.18 1.79
CA GLN A 37 -8.66 11.95 2.03
C GLN A 37 -9.40 11.50 0.77
N LYS A 38 -10.06 12.43 0.06
CA LYS A 38 -10.78 12.13 -1.18
C LYS A 38 -9.84 11.55 -2.24
N ILE A 39 -8.69 12.18 -2.42
CA ILE A 39 -7.70 11.76 -3.41
C ILE A 39 -7.09 10.42 -3.05
N SER A 40 -6.81 10.17 -1.78
CA SER A 40 -6.33 8.88 -1.30
C SER A 40 -7.32 7.76 -1.62
N TYR A 41 -8.63 8.02 -1.49
CA TYR A 41 -9.67 7.07 -1.92
C TYR A 41 -9.63 6.82 -3.42
N GLU A 42 -9.55 7.86 -4.26
CA GLU A 42 -9.45 7.69 -5.71
C GLU A 42 -8.23 6.80 -6.07
N ILE A 43 -7.06 7.06 -5.49
CA ILE A 43 -5.84 6.29 -5.73
C ILE A 43 -6.02 4.80 -5.37
N ILE A 44 -6.52 4.49 -4.19
CA ILE A 44 -6.67 3.09 -3.77
C ILE A 44 -7.68 2.32 -4.60
N TYR A 45 -8.73 2.98 -5.09
CA TYR A 45 -9.71 2.35 -5.99
C TYR A 45 -9.13 2.12 -7.38
N GLU A 46 -8.32 3.05 -7.92
CA GLU A 46 -7.62 2.85 -9.20
C GLU A 46 -6.60 1.71 -9.11
N ILE A 47 -5.85 1.58 -8.01
CA ILE A 47 -4.96 0.44 -7.79
C ILE A 47 -5.75 -0.88 -7.75
N ARG A 48 -6.85 -0.92 -7.00
CA ARG A 48 -7.73 -2.10 -6.94
C ARG A 48 -8.26 -2.47 -8.31
N PHE A 49 -8.71 -1.49 -9.09
CA PHE A 49 -9.22 -1.66 -10.44
C PHE A 49 -8.13 -2.22 -11.37
N LEU A 50 -6.92 -1.66 -11.32
CA LEU A 50 -5.76 -2.15 -12.07
C LEU A 50 -5.51 -3.65 -11.86
N PHE A 51 -5.51 -4.10 -10.61
CA PHE A 51 -5.32 -5.52 -10.30
C PHE A 51 -6.46 -6.39 -10.83
N LYS A 52 -7.69 -5.89 -10.78
CA LYS A 52 -8.86 -6.60 -11.31
C LYS A 52 -8.77 -6.76 -12.83
N GLU A 53 -8.47 -5.68 -13.57
CA GLU A 53 -8.46 -5.68 -15.03
C GLU A 53 -7.25 -6.43 -15.61
N ILE A 54 -6.05 -6.22 -15.06
CA ILE A 54 -4.83 -6.79 -15.63
C ILE A 54 -4.61 -8.23 -15.19
N TYR A 55 -4.81 -8.51 -13.91
CA TYR A 55 -4.46 -9.80 -13.32
C TYR A 55 -5.68 -10.66 -12.98
N ASN A 56 -6.90 -10.14 -13.17
CA ASN A 56 -8.16 -10.76 -12.70
C ASN A 56 -8.08 -11.16 -11.21
N LYS A 57 -7.45 -10.30 -10.39
CA LYS A 57 -7.27 -10.50 -8.96
C LYS A 57 -8.06 -9.46 -8.17
N THR A 58 -8.72 -9.91 -7.11
CA THR A 58 -9.33 -9.01 -6.14
C THR A 58 -8.35 -8.77 -5.01
N ILE A 59 -8.04 -7.50 -4.78
CA ILE A 59 -7.17 -7.07 -3.69
C ILE A 59 -7.89 -6.07 -2.80
N ARG A 60 -7.46 -6.00 -1.55
CA ARG A 60 -7.73 -4.89 -0.65
C ARG A 60 -6.54 -3.94 -0.69
N VAL A 61 -6.81 -2.65 -0.74
CA VAL A 61 -5.79 -1.60 -0.71
C VAL A 61 -6.05 -0.67 0.45
N GLN A 62 -5.02 -0.34 1.21
CA GLN A 62 -5.09 0.56 2.35
C GLN A 62 -3.89 1.51 2.34
N ILE A 63 -4.13 2.76 2.74
CA ILE A 63 -3.07 3.71 3.09
C ILE A 63 -3.09 3.87 4.61
N LYS A 64 -1.91 3.68 5.22
CA LYS A 64 -1.68 3.88 6.64
C LYS A 64 -0.65 4.97 6.82
N MET A 65 -0.96 5.98 7.63
CA MET A 65 -0.05 7.09 7.91
C MET A 65 0.58 6.92 9.29
N ILE A 66 1.88 7.22 9.37
CA ILE A 66 2.58 7.29 10.65
C ILE A 66 2.06 8.52 11.39
N GLN A 67 1.66 8.31 12.63
CA GLN A 67 1.31 9.36 13.57
C GLN A 67 2.51 9.59 14.48
N GLU A 68 2.84 10.84 14.71
CA GLU A 68 3.94 11.19 15.59
C GLU A 68 3.69 10.65 17.00
N GLY A 69 4.61 9.79 17.44
CA GLY A 69 4.70 9.29 18.80
C GLY A 69 6.12 9.49 19.29
N GLN A 70 6.32 9.65 20.59
CA GLN A 70 7.68 9.76 21.14
C GLN A 70 8.30 8.36 21.31
N GLY A 71 9.50 8.17 20.73
CA GLY A 71 10.32 6.96 20.91
C GLY A 71 9.65 5.68 20.41
N GLU A 72 9.56 4.65 21.28
CA GLU A 72 8.97 3.33 20.93
C GLU A 72 7.46 3.34 20.69
N ASN A 73 6.79 4.47 20.85
CA ASN A 73 5.34 4.62 20.72
C ASN A 73 4.90 5.17 19.35
N VAL A 74 5.75 5.08 18.33
CA VAL A 74 5.36 5.40 16.96
C VAL A 74 4.19 4.51 16.56
N CYS A 75 3.11 5.15 16.10
CA CYS A 75 1.87 4.48 15.72
C CYS A 75 1.57 4.73 14.25
N VAL A 76 0.75 3.86 13.68
CA VAL A 76 0.11 4.07 12.37
C VAL A 76 -1.39 4.12 12.53
N GLN A 77 -2.02 4.90 11.67
CA GLN A 77 -3.47 4.98 11.55
C GLN A 77 -3.89 4.75 10.10
N THR A 78 -4.96 4.00 9.88
CA THR A 78 -5.52 3.82 8.55
C THR A 78 -6.18 5.12 8.10
N LEU A 79 -5.66 5.73 7.03
CA LEU A 79 -6.23 6.92 6.40
C LEU A 79 -7.43 6.57 5.52
N CYS A 80 -7.27 5.54 4.68
CA CYS A 80 -8.31 5.05 3.79
C CYS A 80 -8.14 3.56 3.45
N SER A 81 -9.23 2.91 3.02
CA SER A 81 -9.25 1.49 2.67
C SER A 81 -10.33 1.23 1.61
N THR A 82 -10.08 0.28 0.71
CA THR A 82 -11.11 -0.24 -0.20
C THR A 82 -12.07 -1.23 0.48
N GLN A 83 -11.90 -1.53 1.75
CA GLN A 83 -12.83 -2.32 2.55
C GLN A 83 -13.94 -1.42 3.09
N GLU A 84 -15.20 -1.71 2.72
CA GLU A 84 -16.37 -0.88 3.06
C GLU A 84 -16.65 -0.78 4.57
N LYS A 85 -16.34 -1.84 5.33
CA LYS A 85 -16.45 -1.85 6.79
C LYS A 85 -15.06 -2.01 7.40
N LEU A 86 -14.42 -0.89 7.70
CA LEU A 86 -13.28 -0.91 8.60
C LEU A 86 -13.79 -1.25 10.01
N MET A 87 -13.28 -2.32 10.61
CA MET A 87 -13.52 -2.57 12.03
C MET A 87 -12.95 -1.39 12.82
N LEU A 88 -13.59 -1.02 13.92
CA LEU A 88 -13.14 0.06 14.82
C LEU A 88 -11.66 -0.10 15.21
N GLU A 89 -11.19 -1.34 15.35
CA GLU A 89 -9.78 -1.67 15.61
C GLU A 89 -8.82 -1.22 14.50
N GLN A 90 -9.29 -1.17 13.24
CA GLN A 90 -8.46 -0.73 12.10
C GLN A 90 -8.40 0.80 11.99
N LEU A 91 -9.34 1.51 12.61
CA LEU A 91 -9.34 2.97 12.71
C LEU A 91 -8.55 3.47 13.92
N SER A 92 -8.25 2.58 14.88
CA SER A 92 -7.46 2.94 16.07
C SER A 92 -5.98 3.11 15.73
N LEU A 93 -5.28 3.84 16.58
CA LEU A 93 -3.82 3.95 16.54
C LEU A 93 -3.20 2.58 16.85
N GLN A 94 -2.38 2.07 15.95
CA GLN A 94 -1.71 0.77 16.04
C GLN A 94 -0.21 0.98 16.20
N LYS A 95 0.40 0.39 17.23
CA LYS A 95 1.83 0.54 17.50
C LYS A 95 2.66 -0.18 16.43
N ILE A 96 3.58 0.51 15.77
CA ILE A 96 4.41 -0.04 14.67
C ILE A 96 5.15 -1.31 15.11
N LYS A 97 5.61 -1.37 16.36
CA LYS A 97 6.32 -2.55 16.90
C LYS A 97 5.49 -3.84 16.91
N GLU A 98 4.17 -3.74 16.80
CA GLU A 98 3.26 -4.89 16.74
C GLU A 98 3.11 -5.44 15.31
N ASN A 99 3.77 -4.82 14.31
CA ASN A 99 3.80 -5.30 12.93
C ASN A 99 5.24 -5.46 12.45
N SER A 100 5.67 -6.71 12.28
CA SER A 100 7.05 -7.03 11.91
C SER A 100 7.46 -6.47 10.55
N VAL A 101 6.53 -6.30 9.61
CA VAL A 101 6.82 -5.78 8.27
C VAL A 101 7.07 -4.27 8.30
N PHE A 102 6.23 -3.51 9.01
CA PHE A 102 6.43 -2.07 9.14
C PHE A 102 7.73 -1.77 9.87
N LEU A 103 8.01 -2.53 10.93
CA LEU A 103 9.26 -2.40 11.66
C LEU A 103 10.47 -2.70 10.76
N GLN A 104 10.42 -3.77 9.97
CA GLN A 104 11.47 -4.11 9.02
C GLN A 104 11.70 -3.00 8.00
N LEU A 105 10.64 -2.51 7.33
CA LEU A 105 10.75 -1.45 6.34
C LEU A 105 11.34 -0.16 6.90
N LEU A 106 10.97 0.20 8.14
CA LEU A 106 11.56 1.36 8.83
C LEU A 106 13.04 1.17 9.14
N GLN A 107 13.46 -0.03 9.53
CA GLN A 107 14.84 -0.33 9.92
C GLN A 107 15.77 -0.49 8.71
N THR A 108 15.28 -1.11 7.64
CA THR A 108 16.10 -1.46 6.47
C THR A 108 16.04 -0.42 5.36
N GLY A 109 15.00 0.41 5.31
CA GLY A 109 14.74 1.33 4.21
C GLY A 109 14.43 0.62 2.87
N GLU A 110 14.10 -0.69 2.92
CA GLU A 110 13.77 -1.47 1.72
C GLU A 110 12.65 -0.78 0.91
N ARG A 111 12.71 -0.99 -0.40
CA ARG A 111 11.74 -0.42 -1.34
C ARG A 111 10.33 -0.96 -1.15
N TYR A 112 10.22 -2.24 -0.84
CA TYR A 112 8.95 -2.92 -0.58
C TYR A 112 9.18 -4.22 0.19
N PHE A 113 8.11 -4.74 0.78
CA PHE A 113 8.06 -6.08 1.36
C PHE A 113 6.89 -6.86 0.74
N SER A 114 7.14 -8.06 0.22
CA SER A 114 6.09 -8.96 -0.25
C SER A 114 6.09 -10.29 0.50
N PHE A 115 4.91 -10.86 0.67
CA PHE A 115 4.68 -12.06 1.45
C PHE A 115 3.63 -12.96 0.80
N SER A 116 3.82 -14.28 0.97
CA SER A 116 2.79 -15.30 0.71
C SER A 116 2.79 -16.31 1.83
N ILE A 117 1.60 -16.73 2.28
CA ILE A 117 1.42 -17.74 3.34
C ILE A 117 2.03 -19.11 2.95
N LYS A 118 2.25 -19.35 1.66
CA LYS A 118 2.97 -20.54 1.17
C LYS A 118 4.40 -20.60 1.71
N ASN A 119 4.99 -19.47 2.04
CA ASN A 119 6.29 -19.42 2.72
C ASN A 119 6.09 -19.61 4.23
N ARG A 120 5.99 -20.87 4.69
CA ARG A 120 5.72 -21.23 6.09
C ARG A 120 6.72 -20.62 7.07
N LYS A 121 7.99 -20.53 6.72
CA LYS A 121 9.03 -19.94 7.58
C LYS A 121 8.72 -18.46 7.87
N ARG A 122 8.44 -17.67 6.83
CA ARG A 122 8.07 -16.26 6.99
C ARG A 122 6.72 -16.10 7.68
N ALA A 123 5.75 -16.99 7.39
CA ALA A 123 4.43 -16.95 8.01
C ALA A 123 4.46 -17.13 9.53
N ASN A 124 5.40 -17.93 10.04
CA ASN A 124 5.57 -18.14 11.48
C ASN A 124 6.26 -16.96 12.19
N MET A 125 7.03 -16.15 11.45
CA MET A 125 7.72 -14.98 11.98
C MET A 125 6.92 -13.69 11.83
N TYR A 126 5.83 -13.71 11.06
CA TYR A 126 5.04 -12.53 10.79
C TYR A 126 4.12 -12.18 11.98
N MET A 127 4.28 -10.97 12.48
CA MET A 127 3.37 -10.34 13.44
C MET A 127 2.53 -9.28 12.73
N SER A 128 1.25 -9.23 13.01
CA SER A 128 0.29 -8.29 12.47
C SER A 128 -0.54 -7.67 13.59
N PHE A 129 -0.96 -6.43 13.40
CA PHE A 129 -1.97 -5.79 14.27
C PHE A 129 -3.29 -6.57 14.31
N ASN A 130 -3.61 -7.28 13.23
CA ASN A 130 -4.80 -8.10 13.15
C ASN A 130 -4.49 -9.53 13.58
N PRO A 131 -4.99 -10.01 14.73
CA PRO A 131 -4.75 -11.37 15.19
C PRO A 131 -5.35 -12.43 14.25
N ASN A 132 -6.38 -12.06 13.46
CA ASN A 132 -7.07 -12.93 12.53
C ASN A 132 -6.49 -12.88 11.10
N TRP A 133 -5.34 -12.26 10.90
CA TRP A 133 -4.76 -12.01 9.58
C TRP A 133 -4.71 -13.25 8.67
N ARG A 134 -4.44 -14.44 9.22
CA ARG A 134 -4.38 -15.71 8.47
C ARG A 134 -5.70 -16.11 7.82
N ARG A 135 -6.82 -15.54 8.26
CA ARG A 135 -8.15 -15.75 7.69
C ARG A 135 -8.55 -14.66 6.71
N GLU A 136 -7.91 -13.50 6.80
CA GLU A 136 -8.28 -12.32 6.04
C GLU A 136 -7.42 -12.10 4.80
N TYR A 137 -6.19 -12.61 4.77
CA TYR A 137 -5.35 -12.53 3.59
C TYR A 137 -4.25 -13.60 3.59
N PHE A 138 -3.92 -14.07 2.38
CA PHE A 138 -2.92 -15.11 2.17
C PHE A 138 -1.65 -14.60 1.50
N SER A 139 -1.71 -13.42 0.90
CA SER A 139 -0.56 -12.71 0.39
C SER A 139 -0.73 -11.21 0.55
N PHE A 140 0.38 -10.49 0.66
CA PHE A 140 0.38 -9.03 0.72
C PHE A 140 1.66 -8.43 0.13
N LEU A 141 1.55 -7.15 -0.24
CA LEU A 141 2.63 -6.28 -0.66
C LEU A 141 2.51 -4.98 0.12
N VAL A 142 3.62 -4.52 0.70
CA VAL A 142 3.70 -3.26 1.45
C VAL A 142 4.80 -2.41 0.87
N LEU A 143 4.49 -1.14 0.56
CA LEU A 143 5.44 -0.13 0.13
C LEU A 143 5.48 1.01 1.14
N PRO A 144 6.66 1.50 1.54
CA PRO A 144 6.77 2.68 2.37
C PRO A 144 6.43 3.94 1.57
N ILE A 145 5.60 4.81 2.11
CA ILE A 145 5.35 6.15 1.58
C ILE A 145 6.44 7.07 2.11
N LYS A 146 7.16 7.71 1.19
CA LYS A 146 8.36 8.48 1.48
C LYS A 146 8.13 9.97 1.24
N LYS A 147 8.74 10.80 2.06
CA LYS A 147 8.72 12.25 1.92
C LYS A 147 10.12 12.81 2.15
N ALA A 148 10.62 13.63 1.24
CA ALA A 148 11.81 14.42 1.48
C ALA A 148 11.48 15.52 2.48
N ASN A 149 12.31 15.67 3.54
CA ASN A 149 12.23 16.79 4.45
C ASN A 149 13.01 17.99 3.90
N GLU A 150 12.99 19.12 4.60
CA GLU A 150 13.65 20.36 4.18
C GLU A 150 15.17 20.23 4.01
N SER A 151 15.79 19.28 4.69
CA SER A 151 17.23 18.96 4.56
C SER A 151 17.55 17.96 3.46
N GLY A 152 16.53 17.49 2.69
CA GLY A 152 16.69 16.50 1.63
C GLY A 152 16.80 15.06 2.13
N VAL A 153 16.63 14.81 3.43
CA VAL A 153 16.56 13.48 4.00
C VAL A 153 15.18 12.86 3.69
N ILE A 154 15.18 11.61 3.30
CA ILE A 154 13.95 10.88 2.97
C ILE A 154 13.45 10.17 4.22
N ASP A 155 12.27 10.60 4.69
CA ASP A 155 11.57 9.99 5.82
C ASP A 155 10.43 9.10 5.34
N ILE A 156 10.19 7.98 6.03
CA ILE A 156 9.00 7.17 5.82
C ILE A 156 7.86 7.77 6.63
N VAL A 157 6.81 8.25 5.94
CA VAL A 157 5.65 8.91 6.54
C VAL A 157 4.40 8.03 6.59
N GLY A 158 4.45 6.85 5.94
CA GLY A 158 3.32 5.93 5.91
C GLY A 158 3.61 4.66 5.13
N PHE A 159 2.56 3.89 4.86
CA PHE A 159 2.63 2.64 4.14
C PHE A 159 1.42 2.48 3.21
N LEU A 160 1.68 2.09 1.97
CA LEU A 160 0.70 1.57 1.03
C LEU A 160 0.66 0.04 1.19
N CYS A 161 -0.48 -0.49 1.62
CA CYS A 161 -0.67 -1.90 1.91
C CYS A 161 -1.65 -2.51 0.92
N LEU A 162 -1.24 -3.57 0.23
CA LEU A 162 -2.08 -4.36 -0.67
C LEU A 162 -2.13 -5.78 -0.12
N ASP A 163 -3.33 -6.34 0.02
CA ASP A 163 -3.49 -7.73 0.46
C ASP A 163 -4.55 -8.49 -0.34
N SER A 164 -4.45 -9.81 -0.39
CA SER A 164 -5.29 -10.69 -1.18
C SER A 164 -5.53 -12.03 -0.48
N LEU A 165 -6.72 -12.60 -0.69
CA LEU A 165 -7.03 -13.99 -0.32
C LEU A 165 -6.39 -15.02 -1.27
N ASP A 166 -5.75 -14.59 -2.36
CA ASP A 166 -5.03 -15.46 -3.27
C ASP A 166 -3.53 -15.43 -2.93
N THR A 167 -2.94 -16.60 -2.74
CA THR A 167 -1.52 -16.75 -2.37
C THR A 167 -0.54 -16.32 -3.44
N ASP A 168 -1.00 -16.23 -4.69
CA ASP A 168 -0.16 -15.98 -5.87
C ASP A 168 -0.34 -14.59 -6.47
N THR A 169 -1.03 -13.68 -5.75
CA THR A 169 -1.29 -12.32 -6.26
C THR A 169 -0.03 -11.49 -6.35
N PHE A 170 0.87 -11.58 -5.36
CA PHE A 170 2.09 -10.77 -5.30
C PHE A 170 3.34 -11.62 -5.55
N LYS A 171 3.34 -12.35 -6.68
CA LYS A 171 4.52 -13.05 -7.20
C LYS A 171 5.56 -12.05 -7.68
N GLU A 172 6.80 -12.51 -7.80
CA GLU A 172 7.91 -11.65 -8.20
C GLU A 172 7.68 -11.00 -9.58
N GLU A 173 7.08 -11.73 -10.54
CA GLU A 173 6.77 -11.16 -11.86
C GLU A 173 5.76 -10.01 -11.77
N VAL A 174 4.73 -10.14 -10.93
CA VAL A 174 3.75 -9.08 -10.68
C VAL A 174 4.42 -7.91 -9.98
N ASN A 175 5.23 -8.18 -8.95
CA ASN A 175 5.93 -7.14 -8.19
C ASN A 175 6.90 -6.35 -9.07
N ARG A 176 7.62 -6.98 -10.01
CA ARG A 176 8.51 -6.30 -10.96
C ARG A 176 7.79 -5.29 -11.85
N LEU A 177 6.51 -5.51 -12.15
CA LEU A 177 5.71 -4.61 -12.98
C LEU A 177 5.01 -3.53 -12.14
N ILE A 178 4.48 -3.91 -10.99
CA ILE A 178 3.62 -3.06 -10.17
C ILE A 178 4.43 -2.17 -9.22
N VAL A 179 5.50 -2.66 -8.63
CA VAL A 179 6.29 -1.86 -7.68
C VAL A 179 6.83 -0.57 -8.29
N PRO A 180 7.41 -0.55 -9.52
CA PRO A 180 7.83 0.71 -10.15
C PRO A 180 6.70 1.72 -10.34
N LEU A 181 5.49 1.23 -10.64
CA LEU A 181 4.30 2.08 -10.75
C LEU A 181 3.90 2.65 -9.38
N LEU A 182 3.86 1.79 -8.36
CA LEU A 182 3.45 2.19 -7.02
C LEU A 182 4.48 3.11 -6.35
N ASP A 183 5.77 2.96 -6.66
CA ASP A 183 6.84 3.85 -6.18
C ASP A 183 6.65 5.31 -6.64
N THR A 184 5.92 5.55 -7.72
CA THR A 184 5.60 6.92 -8.14
C THR A 184 4.54 7.57 -7.26
N ILE A 185 3.87 6.78 -6.42
CA ILE A 185 2.81 7.19 -5.50
C ILE A 185 3.36 7.29 -4.07
N THR A 186 4.38 6.52 -3.78
CA THR A 186 5.00 6.41 -2.46
C THR A 186 6.27 7.23 -2.36
#